data_3e7a0a6629593d5969916c82578b3231
#
_entry.id   3e7a0a6629593d5969916c82578b3231
#
_cell.length_a   1.000
_cell.length_b   1.000
_cell.length_c   1.000
_cell.angle_alpha   90.00
_cell.angle_beta   90.00
_cell.angle_gamma   90.00
#
_symmetry.space_group_name_H-M   'P 1'
#
loop_
_entity.id
_entity.type
_entity.pdbx_description
1 polymer ?
#
loop_
_entity_poly.entity_id
_entity_poly.type
_entity_poly.pdbx_seq_one_letter_code
_entity_poly.pdbx_strand_id
1 'polypeptide(L)'
;MPLSDPAYDVWTMLADWAEHAPDAPAFIHGERTISFGELRDRALCAAQGLADLGVGPGDRVALWLPNVPAYPILYFACTRLGAIAVAVNTRFRAVEVADIVSRSGAKVLACAPGFRSIDFLSILAEIEPAALERLAALVTVGETPANPPPAIEKLRRVPFDRLLSRPAFAANHASAKAPCNIFTTSGTTSAPKFVLHRQGAIASHAQQVAKVFGLAEPDTLTLSVMPLCGVFGFNQTISTLAAGKPCVLVDSSEIDRLARLIAQHRPTTMFGSDDLYARLLELVPGERPFPDRKSTRLNSSHVS
;
A
#
# COMPACT_ATOMS: atom_id res chain seq x y z
N MET A 1 6.05 -1.57 -24.09
CA MET A 1 6.65 -0.30 -23.60
C MET A 1 8.15 -0.47 -23.42
N PRO A 2 8.98 0.49 -23.82
CA PRO A 2 10.42 0.37 -23.64
C PRO A 2 10.79 0.44 -22.16
N LEU A 3 11.56 -0.54 -21.69
CA LEU A 3 12.05 -0.70 -20.31
C LEU A 3 13.06 0.39 -19.86
N SER A 4 13.25 1.46 -20.65
CA SER A 4 14.39 2.37 -20.50
C SER A 4 14.06 3.84 -20.64
N ASP A 5 12.81 4.27 -20.42
CA ASP A 5 12.55 5.70 -20.34
C ASP A 5 13.00 6.22 -18.95
N PRO A 6 14.10 6.97 -18.87
CA PRO A 6 14.59 7.53 -17.61
C PRO A 6 13.62 8.55 -16.98
N ALA A 7 12.59 8.96 -17.70
CA ALA A 7 11.53 9.85 -17.22
C ALA A 7 10.33 9.10 -16.63
N TYR A 8 10.25 7.76 -16.81
CA TYR A 8 9.12 6.97 -16.38
C TYR A 8 9.06 6.87 -14.85
N ASP A 9 7.94 7.22 -14.28
CA ASP A 9 7.71 7.27 -12.85
C ASP A 9 6.46 6.46 -12.44
N VAL A 10 6.23 6.34 -11.13
CA VAL A 10 5.12 5.54 -10.59
C VAL A 10 3.76 6.13 -10.94
N TRP A 11 3.63 7.47 -10.97
CA TRP A 11 2.37 8.09 -11.36
C TRP A 11 2.07 7.85 -12.85
N THR A 12 3.06 8.04 -13.72
CA THR A 12 2.94 7.77 -15.14
C THR A 12 2.54 6.32 -15.40
N MET A 13 3.10 5.37 -14.66
CA MET A 13 2.72 3.95 -14.74
C MET A 13 1.21 3.73 -14.52
N LEU A 14 0.61 4.38 -13.51
CA LEU A 14 -0.84 4.30 -13.26
C LEU A 14 -1.63 5.03 -14.35
N ALA A 15 -1.19 6.24 -14.71
CA ALA A 15 -1.88 7.10 -15.67
C ALA A 15 -2.00 6.45 -17.04
N ASP A 16 -0.94 5.81 -17.52
CA ASP A 16 -0.91 5.09 -18.79
C ASP A 16 -1.96 3.97 -18.82
N TRP A 17 -2.04 3.14 -17.78
CA TRP A 17 -3.07 2.09 -17.73
C TRP A 17 -4.48 2.66 -17.60
N ALA A 18 -4.65 3.73 -16.83
CA ALA A 18 -5.93 4.42 -16.69
C ALA A 18 -6.39 5.12 -17.98
N GLU A 19 -5.49 5.46 -18.88
CA GLU A 19 -5.80 6.02 -20.21
C GLU A 19 -6.11 4.92 -21.23
N HIS A 20 -5.27 3.87 -21.28
CA HIS A 20 -5.38 2.84 -22.32
C HIS A 20 -6.45 1.76 -22.01
N ALA A 21 -6.68 1.49 -20.72
CA ALA A 21 -7.62 0.48 -20.26
C ALA A 21 -8.35 0.93 -18.96
N PRO A 22 -9.13 2.03 -19.03
CA PRO A 22 -9.74 2.64 -17.83
C PRO A 22 -10.65 1.69 -17.05
N ASP A 23 -11.36 0.81 -17.75
CA ASP A 23 -12.30 -0.14 -17.15
C ASP A 23 -11.66 -1.46 -16.71
N ALA A 24 -10.38 -1.69 -17.06
CA ALA A 24 -9.67 -2.88 -16.61
C ALA A 24 -9.53 -2.87 -15.09
N PRO A 25 -9.75 -4.03 -14.41
CA PRO A 25 -9.64 -4.12 -12.97
C PRO A 25 -8.19 -3.92 -12.51
N ALA A 26 -7.99 -3.05 -11.51
CA ALA A 26 -6.73 -2.86 -10.80
C ALA A 26 -6.73 -3.60 -9.47
N PHE A 27 -7.82 -3.46 -8.69
CA PHE A 27 -7.97 -4.10 -7.39
C PHE A 27 -9.33 -4.73 -7.21
N ILE A 28 -9.34 -5.87 -6.50
CA ILE A 28 -10.52 -6.54 -5.97
C ILE A 28 -10.37 -6.59 -4.46
N HIS A 29 -11.36 -6.09 -3.72
CA HIS A 29 -11.38 -6.15 -2.26
C HIS A 29 -12.81 -6.44 -1.77
N GLY A 30 -13.02 -7.61 -1.19
CA GLY A 30 -14.36 -8.11 -0.92
C GLY A 30 -15.14 -8.28 -2.24
N GLU A 31 -16.32 -7.71 -2.30
CA GLU A 31 -17.18 -7.73 -3.51
C GLU A 31 -16.89 -6.55 -4.46
N ARG A 32 -16.04 -5.62 -4.05
CA ARG A 32 -15.76 -4.41 -4.81
C ARG A 32 -14.58 -4.59 -5.74
N THR A 33 -14.77 -4.24 -7.00
CA THR A 33 -13.71 -4.07 -7.99
C THR A 33 -13.46 -2.59 -8.22
N ILE A 34 -12.18 -2.19 -8.24
CA ILE A 34 -11.72 -0.85 -8.58
C ILE A 34 -10.94 -0.95 -9.88
N SER A 35 -11.35 -0.22 -10.90
CA SER A 35 -10.65 -0.17 -12.18
C SER A 35 -9.42 0.75 -12.13
N PHE A 36 -8.55 0.69 -13.16
CA PHE A 36 -7.43 1.62 -13.29
C PHE A 36 -7.89 3.07 -13.40
N GLY A 37 -8.96 3.33 -14.14
CA GLY A 37 -9.56 4.67 -14.23
C GLY A 37 -10.06 5.16 -12.88
N GLU A 38 -10.82 4.33 -12.15
CA GLU A 38 -11.31 4.66 -10.81
C GLU A 38 -10.14 4.88 -9.83
N LEU A 39 -9.10 4.05 -9.88
CA LEU A 39 -7.92 4.20 -9.02
C LEU A 39 -7.22 5.53 -9.25
N ARG A 40 -6.99 5.91 -10.52
CA ARG A 40 -6.41 7.21 -10.89
C ARG A 40 -7.26 8.36 -10.35
N ASP A 41 -8.56 8.34 -10.61
CA ASP A 41 -9.45 9.46 -10.27
C ASP A 41 -9.56 9.63 -8.74
N ARG A 42 -9.66 8.53 -8.01
CA ARG A 42 -9.64 8.55 -6.55
C ARG A 42 -8.29 9.03 -5.99
N ALA A 43 -7.17 8.65 -6.62
CA ALA A 43 -5.87 9.13 -6.22
C ALA A 43 -5.72 10.65 -6.46
N LEU A 44 -6.29 11.19 -7.56
CA LEU A 44 -6.32 12.63 -7.81
C LEU A 44 -7.17 13.38 -6.78
N CYS A 45 -8.34 12.85 -6.43
CA CYS A 45 -9.17 13.44 -5.38
C CYS A 45 -8.48 13.42 -4.01
N ALA A 46 -7.86 12.28 -3.66
CA ALA A 46 -7.11 12.13 -2.42
C ALA A 46 -5.88 13.05 -2.40
N ALA A 47 -5.21 13.27 -3.54
CA ALA A 47 -4.10 14.23 -3.66
C ALA A 47 -4.55 15.65 -3.34
N GLN A 48 -5.71 16.10 -3.86
CA GLN A 48 -6.28 17.39 -3.50
C GLN A 48 -6.62 17.45 -2.01
N GLY A 49 -7.23 16.38 -1.46
CA GLY A 49 -7.55 16.32 -0.04
C GLY A 49 -6.30 16.41 0.85
N LEU A 50 -5.20 15.76 0.46
CA LEU A 50 -3.91 15.88 1.16
C LEU A 50 -3.31 17.28 1.01
N ALA A 51 -3.40 17.91 -0.18
CA ALA A 51 -2.94 19.27 -0.41
C ALA A 51 -3.70 20.27 0.49
N ASP A 52 -5.02 20.11 0.66
CA ASP A 52 -5.85 20.92 1.56
C ASP A 52 -5.47 20.73 3.06
N LEU A 53 -4.78 19.65 3.39
CA LEU A 53 -4.18 19.41 4.71
C LEU A 53 -2.74 19.94 4.81
N GLY A 54 -2.26 20.66 3.80
CA GLY A 54 -0.93 21.26 3.76
C GLY A 54 0.19 20.32 3.33
N VAL A 55 -0.13 19.18 2.70
CA VAL A 55 0.88 18.27 2.13
C VAL A 55 1.29 18.77 0.75
N GLY A 56 2.58 18.92 0.54
CA GLY A 56 3.18 19.31 -0.74
C GLY A 56 4.40 18.44 -1.11
N PRO A 57 5.13 18.81 -2.17
CA PRO A 57 6.32 18.09 -2.58
C PRO A 57 7.35 17.95 -1.47
N GLY A 58 7.86 16.74 -1.28
CA GLY A 58 8.82 16.41 -0.24
C GLY A 58 8.24 16.21 1.17
N ASP A 59 6.95 16.48 1.40
CA ASP A 59 6.30 16.17 2.67
C ASP A 59 6.04 14.67 2.82
N ARG A 60 5.89 14.21 4.07
CA ARG A 60 5.67 12.80 4.39
C ARG A 60 4.25 12.54 4.84
N VAL A 61 3.68 11.44 4.32
CA VAL A 61 2.38 10.90 4.70
C VAL A 61 2.62 9.49 5.22
N ALA A 62 2.39 9.25 6.50
CA ALA A 62 2.53 7.93 7.10
C ALA A 62 1.29 7.09 6.83
N LEU A 63 1.49 5.90 6.24
CA LEU A 63 0.45 4.94 5.90
C LEU A 63 0.49 3.75 6.87
N TRP A 64 -0.26 3.85 7.95
CA TRP A 64 -0.45 2.81 8.96
C TRP A 64 -1.74 2.05 8.69
N LEU A 65 -1.79 1.41 7.53
CA LEU A 65 -2.97 0.79 6.96
C LEU A 65 -2.73 -0.69 6.62
N PRO A 66 -3.76 -1.53 6.75
CA PRO A 66 -3.74 -2.89 6.17
C PRO A 66 -3.83 -2.84 4.64
N ASN A 67 -3.89 -4.04 4.01
CA ASN A 67 -4.09 -4.19 2.57
C ASN A 67 -5.54 -3.87 2.18
N VAL A 68 -5.90 -2.60 2.22
CA VAL A 68 -7.22 -2.08 1.82
C VAL A 68 -7.04 -1.06 0.69
N PRO A 69 -8.07 -0.79 -0.12
CA PRO A 69 -7.98 0.13 -1.26
C PRO A 69 -7.45 1.52 -0.94
N ALA A 70 -7.67 2.00 0.29
CA ALA A 70 -7.15 3.30 0.73
C ALA A 70 -5.62 3.38 0.70
N TYR A 71 -4.90 2.25 0.92
CA TYR A 71 -3.44 2.24 0.87
C TYR A 71 -2.90 2.63 -0.51
N PRO A 72 -3.22 1.90 -1.61
CA PRO A 72 -2.74 2.30 -2.93
C PRO A 72 -3.28 3.65 -3.41
N ILE A 73 -4.52 4.02 -3.07
CA ILE A 73 -5.07 5.33 -3.43
C ILE A 73 -4.23 6.44 -2.80
N LEU A 74 -3.94 6.37 -1.50
CA LEU A 74 -3.09 7.37 -0.81
C LEU A 74 -1.65 7.32 -1.30
N TYR A 75 -1.12 6.14 -1.61
CA TYR A 75 0.21 6.00 -2.18
C TYR A 75 0.33 6.75 -3.52
N PHE A 76 -0.58 6.50 -4.46
CA PHE A 76 -0.59 7.21 -5.75
C PHE A 76 -0.92 8.70 -5.61
N ALA A 77 -1.74 9.08 -4.64
CA ALA A 77 -1.95 10.49 -4.29
C ALA A 77 -0.63 11.17 -3.88
N CYS A 78 0.17 10.51 -3.03
CA CYS A 78 1.49 11.02 -2.65
C CYS A 78 2.41 11.14 -3.87
N THR A 79 2.45 10.14 -4.77
CA THR A 79 3.31 10.21 -5.96
C THR A 79 2.93 11.38 -6.87
N ARG A 80 1.64 11.64 -7.05
CA ARG A 80 1.12 12.78 -7.83
C ARG A 80 1.49 14.13 -7.22
N LEU A 81 1.42 14.23 -5.89
CA LEU A 81 1.80 15.42 -5.13
C LEU A 81 3.33 15.63 -5.04
N GLY A 82 4.16 14.67 -5.40
CA GLY A 82 5.59 14.68 -5.09
C GLY A 82 5.86 14.51 -3.60
N ALA A 83 4.88 14.06 -2.83
CA ALA A 83 5.01 13.72 -1.42
C ALA A 83 5.58 12.29 -1.24
N ILE A 84 5.98 11.96 -0.02
CA ILE A 84 6.64 10.71 0.32
C ILE A 84 5.74 9.88 1.22
N ALA A 85 5.31 8.71 0.75
CA ALA A 85 4.62 7.74 1.59
C ALA A 85 5.61 7.09 2.56
N VAL A 86 5.27 7.06 3.84
CA VAL A 86 6.05 6.38 4.88
C VAL A 86 5.29 5.12 5.30
N ALA A 87 5.83 3.97 4.99
CA ALA A 87 5.21 2.69 5.29
C ALA A 87 5.29 2.38 6.79
N VAL A 88 4.14 2.17 7.44
CA VAL A 88 4.04 1.83 8.87
C VAL A 88 3.34 0.49 9.01
N ASN A 89 3.99 -0.47 9.67
CA ASN A 89 3.43 -1.80 9.85
C ASN A 89 2.28 -1.77 10.88
N THR A 90 1.14 -2.39 10.55
CA THR A 90 -0.02 -2.48 11.46
C THR A 90 0.27 -3.27 12.74
N ARG A 91 1.35 -4.06 12.78
CA ARG A 91 1.84 -4.75 13.99
C ARG A 91 2.57 -3.83 14.96
N PHE A 92 3.01 -2.65 14.52
CA PHE A 92 3.70 -1.69 15.38
C PHE A 92 2.76 -1.10 16.43
N ARG A 93 3.35 -0.74 17.57
CA ARG A 93 2.66 -0.16 18.72
C ARG A 93 3.19 1.25 18.98
N ALA A 94 2.82 1.83 20.09
CA ALA A 94 3.10 3.23 20.42
C ALA A 94 4.57 3.62 20.21
N VAL A 95 5.52 2.80 20.65
CA VAL A 95 6.96 3.11 20.57
C VAL A 95 7.44 3.21 19.12
N GLU A 96 7.15 2.20 18.30
CA GLU A 96 7.59 2.18 16.90
C GLU A 96 6.86 3.24 16.06
N VAL A 97 5.56 3.44 16.30
CA VAL A 97 4.78 4.46 15.58
C VAL A 97 5.27 5.84 15.94
N ALA A 98 5.53 6.12 17.23
CA ALA A 98 6.10 7.40 17.68
C ALA A 98 7.46 7.69 17.01
N ASP A 99 8.37 6.70 17.00
CA ASP A 99 9.68 6.83 16.36
C ASP A 99 9.55 7.13 14.86
N ILE A 100 8.71 6.37 14.15
CA ILE A 100 8.54 6.54 12.69
C ILE A 100 7.91 7.89 12.38
N VAL A 101 6.83 8.28 13.06
CA VAL A 101 6.12 9.54 12.81
C VAL A 101 7.00 10.73 13.12
N SER A 102 7.68 10.76 14.29
CA SER A 102 8.51 11.89 14.68
C SER A 102 9.75 12.03 13.80
N ARG A 103 10.53 10.95 13.60
CA ARG A 103 11.75 10.99 12.79
C ARG A 103 11.49 11.25 11.31
N SER A 104 10.41 10.70 10.75
CA SER A 104 10.03 11.04 9.37
C SER A 104 9.51 12.46 9.25
N GLY A 105 9.03 13.04 10.34
CA GLY A 105 8.35 14.33 10.35
C GLY A 105 7.08 14.30 9.49
N ALA A 106 6.30 13.21 9.59
CA ALA A 106 5.07 13.05 8.83
C ALA A 106 4.07 14.16 9.18
N LYS A 107 3.47 14.77 8.16
CA LYS A 107 2.40 15.78 8.31
C LYS A 107 1.02 15.14 8.45
N VAL A 108 0.82 13.99 7.84
CA VAL A 108 -0.43 13.23 7.89
C VAL A 108 -0.11 11.80 8.26
N LEU A 109 -0.93 11.23 9.15
CA LEU A 109 -0.95 9.80 9.44
C LEU A 109 -2.30 9.24 9.00
N ALA A 110 -2.31 8.18 8.22
CA ALA A 110 -3.52 7.45 7.86
C ALA A 110 -3.59 6.13 8.62
N CYS A 111 -4.72 5.84 9.26
CA CYS A 111 -4.96 4.58 9.97
C CYS A 111 -6.38 4.05 9.72
N ALA A 112 -6.65 2.81 10.12
CA ALA A 112 -7.94 2.13 9.95
C ALA A 112 -8.52 1.71 11.32
N PRO A 113 -9.18 2.61 12.08
CA PRO A 113 -9.58 2.35 13.46
C PRO A 113 -10.44 1.11 13.66
N GLY A 114 -11.23 0.69 12.75
CA GLY A 114 -12.07 -0.52 12.86
C GLY A 114 -11.41 -1.81 12.39
N PHE A 115 -10.11 -1.80 12.10
CA PHE A 115 -9.45 -2.97 11.53
C PHE A 115 -9.12 -4.02 12.59
N ARG A 116 -9.88 -5.11 12.62
CA ARG A 116 -9.71 -6.28 13.51
C ARG A 116 -9.72 -5.86 15.00
N SER A 117 -8.86 -6.51 15.80
CA SER A 117 -8.66 -6.21 17.21
C SER A 117 -7.61 -5.12 17.48
N ILE A 118 -7.19 -4.37 16.46
CA ILE A 118 -6.18 -3.33 16.64
C ILE A 118 -6.89 -2.01 16.95
N ASP A 119 -6.71 -1.53 18.15
CA ASP A 119 -7.18 -0.21 18.54
C ASP A 119 -6.13 0.86 18.25
N PHE A 120 -6.11 1.33 17.00
CA PHE A 120 -5.17 2.33 16.52
C PHE A 120 -5.24 3.63 17.32
N LEU A 121 -6.44 4.03 17.76
CA LEU A 121 -6.61 5.28 18.46
C LEU A 121 -6.08 5.21 19.89
N SER A 122 -6.31 4.09 20.59
CA SER A 122 -5.71 3.87 21.91
C SER A 122 -4.20 3.79 21.85
N ILE A 123 -3.63 3.12 20.83
CA ILE A 123 -2.17 3.09 20.62
C ILE A 123 -1.63 4.52 20.39
N LEU A 124 -2.31 5.36 19.60
CA LEU A 124 -1.91 6.75 19.40
C LEU A 124 -2.00 7.57 20.70
N ALA A 125 -2.96 7.26 21.56
CA ALA A 125 -3.13 7.94 22.84
C ALA A 125 -2.03 7.63 23.87
N GLU A 126 -1.29 6.54 23.69
CA GLU A 126 -0.12 6.19 24.48
C GLU A 126 1.16 6.92 24.04
N ILE A 127 1.12 7.60 22.88
CA ILE A 127 2.29 8.29 22.34
C ILE A 127 2.40 9.68 22.99
N GLU A 128 3.62 10.02 23.40
CA GLU A 128 3.91 11.37 23.90
C GLU A 128 3.53 12.45 22.86
N PRO A 129 2.77 13.49 23.25
CA PRO A 129 2.29 14.52 22.32
C PRO A 129 3.38 15.17 21.47
N ALA A 130 4.58 15.33 22.02
CA ALA A 130 5.72 15.90 21.30
C ALA A 130 6.12 15.07 20.05
N ALA A 131 5.94 13.75 20.08
CA ALA A 131 6.22 12.90 18.91
C ALA A 131 5.20 13.06 17.77
N LEU A 132 4.02 13.59 18.06
CA LEU A 132 2.92 13.82 17.12
C LEU A 132 2.77 15.31 16.73
N GLU A 133 3.59 16.22 17.24
CA GLU A 133 3.42 17.68 17.08
C GLU A 133 3.41 18.15 15.61
N ARG A 134 4.09 17.41 14.70
CA ARG A 134 4.13 17.73 13.27
C ARG A 134 2.93 17.22 12.49
N LEU A 135 2.09 16.40 13.10
CA LEU A 135 0.88 15.90 12.44
C LEU A 135 -0.15 17.04 12.31
N ALA A 136 -0.42 17.45 11.07
CA ALA A 136 -1.52 18.36 10.75
C ALA A 136 -2.88 17.66 10.80
N ALA A 137 -2.92 16.36 10.50
CA ALA A 137 -4.14 15.56 10.51
C ALA A 137 -3.90 14.05 10.67
N LEU A 138 -4.91 13.39 11.23
CA LEU A 138 -5.12 11.95 11.23
C LEU A 138 -6.22 11.62 10.22
N VAL A 139 -5.87 10.89 9.15
CA VAL A 139 -6.84 10.38 8.18
C VAL A 139 -7.34 9.01 8.64
N THR A 140 -8.65 8.85 8.79
CA THR A 140 -9.26 7.60 9.25
C THR A 140 -9.98 6.88 8.12
N VAL A 141 -9.69 5.59 7.95
CA VAL A 141 -10.28 4.72 6.92
C VAL A 141 -11.30 3.80 7.57
N GLY A 142 -12.52 3.79 7.06
CA GLY A 142 -13.63 3.04 7.64
C GLY A 142 -14.30 3.77 8.81
N GLU A 143 -15.00 3.01 9.63
CA GLU A 143 -15.72 3.56 10.79
C GLU A 143 -14.73 4.11 11.83
N THR A 144 -15.01 5.32 12.27
CA THR A 144 -14.21 6.01 13.28
C THR A 144 -15.04 6.21 14.53
N PRO A 145 -14.58 5.80 15.70
CA PRO A 145 -15.26 6.05 16.96
C PRO A 145 -15.56 7.55 17.15
N ALA A 146 -16.80 7.86 17.57
CA ALA A 146 -17.22 9.24 17.78
C ALA A 146 -16.38 9.94 18.85
N ASN A 147 -16.05 9.21 19.91
CA ASN A 147 -15.29 9.72 21.05
C ASN A 147 -13.86 9.14 21.03
N PRO A 148 -12.86 9.92 20.56
CA PRO A 148 -11.48 9.50 20.63
C PRO A 148 -10.96 9.55 22.08
N PRO A 149 -9.88 8.85 22.37
CA PRO A 149 -9.15 9.05 23.62
C PRO A 149 -8.76 10.54 23.81
N PRO A 150 -8.87 11.11 25.02
CA PRO A 150 -8.57 12.53 25.28
C PRO A 150 -7.18 12.97 24.82
N ALA A 151 -6.19 12.09 24.91
CA ALA A 151 -4.80 12.39 24.51
C ALA A 151 -4.65 12.78 23.02
N ILE A 152 -5.56 12.32 22.16
CA ILE A 152 -5.55 12.63 20.72
C ILE A 152 -6.75 13.49 20.27
N GLU A 153 -7.52 14.02 21.21
CA GLU A 153 -8.71 14.83 20.91
C GLU A 153 -8.36 16.07 20.05
N LYS A 154 -7.18 16.66 20.30
CA LYS A 154 -6.69 17.84 19.57
C LYS A 154 -6.21 17.53 18.14
N LEU A 155 -5.95 16.27 17.79
CA LEU A 155 -5.57 15.91 16.43
C LEU A 155 -6.77 16.08 15.49
N ARG A 156 -6.58 16.87 14.43
CA ARG A 156 -7.59 17.02 13.38
C ARG A 156 -7.83 15.67 12.71
N ARG A 157 -8.99 15.08 12.93
CA ARG A 157 -9.40 13.83 12.30
C ARG A 157 -10.18 14.10 11.03
N VAL A 158 -9.81 13.44 9.95
CA VAL A 158 -10.43 13.59 8.63
C VAL A 158 -10.78 12.20 8.10
N PRO A 159 -12.07 11.87 7.92
CA PRO A 159 -12.45 10.64 7.26
C PRO A 159 -11.85 10.55 5.84
N PHE A 160 -11.36 9.38 5.45
CA PHE A 160 -10.77 9.17 4.12
C PHE A 160 -11.72 9.58 2.98
N ASP A 161 -13.03 9.32 3.13
CA ASP A 161 -14.03 9.68 2.13
C ASP A 161 -14.14 11.20 1.92
N ARG A 162 -13.75 12.01 2.91
CA ARG A 162 -13.65 13.47 2.74
C ARG A 162 -12.51 13.87 1.80
N LEU A 163 -11.44 13.11 1.74
CA LEU A 163 -10.39 13.33 0.74
C LEU A 163 -10.93 12.99 -0.66
N LEU A 164 -11.69 11.90 -0.77
CA LEU A 164 -12.25 11.44 -2.04
C LEU A 164 -13.37 12.34 -2.57
N SER A 165 -13.99 13.16 -1.72
CA SER A 165 -15.03 14.12 -2.12
C SER A 165 -14.46 15.45 -2.66
N ARG A 166 -13.15 15.59 -2.76
CA ARG A 166 -12.49 16.78 -3.30
C ARG A 166 -12.42 16.72 -4.84
N PRO A 167 -12.32 17.86 -5.52
CA PRO A 167 -12.04 17.86 -6.96
C PRO A 167 -10.68 17.21 -7.24
N ALA A 168 -10.47 16.76 -8.47
CA ALA A 168 -9.21 16.18 -8.89
C ALA A 168 -8.05 17.18 -8.79
N PHE A 169 -6.92 16.75 -8.25
CA PHE A 169 -5.70 17.59 -8.17
C PHE A 169 -5.12 17.81 -9.56
N ALA A 170 -5.07 19.07 -9.98
CA ALA A 170 -4.71 19.45 -11.36
C ALA A 170 -3.20 19.39 -11.62
N ALA A 171 -2.37 19.86 -10.66
CA ALA A 171 -0.93 19.90 -10.85
C ALA A 171 -0.30 18.50 -10.89
N ASN A 172 0.88 18.38 -11.55
CA ASN A 172 1.66 17.15 -11.53
C ASN A 172 3.07 17.43 -11.02
N HIS A 173 3.38 16.91 -9.84
CA HIS A 173 4.69 16.98 -9.20
C HIS A 173 5.43 15.63 -9.22
N ALA A 174 4.86 14.62 -9.90
CA ALA A 174 5.52 13.34 -10.11
C ALA A 174 6.73 13.49 -11.04
N SER A 175 7.78 12.79 -10.74
CA SER A 175 8.93 12.63 -11.64
C SER A 175 9.77 11.44 -11.23
N ALA A 176 10.50 10.84 -12.16
CA ALA A 176 11.38 9.70 -11.88
C ALA A 176 12.43 10.00 -10.78
N LYS A 177 12.85 11.25 -10.64
CA LYS A 177 13.84 11.70 -9.63
C LYS A 177 13.21 12.01 -8.28
N ALA A 178 11.89 12.21 -8.22
CA ALA A 178 11.20 12.55 -6.97
C ALA A 178 11.26 11.37 -5.98
N PRO A 179 11.58 11.64 -4.69
CA PRO A 179 11.42 10.65 -3.64
C PRO A 179 9.93 10.34 -3.46
N CYS A 180 9.57 9.08 -3.20
CA CYS A 180 8.15 8.71 -3.11
C CYS A 180 7.81 7.74 -1.98
N ASN A 181 8.78 6.97 -1.50
CA ASN A 181 8.48 5.97 -0.49
C ASN A 181 9.62 5.78 0.50
N ILE A 182 9.27 5.65 1.78
CA ILE A 182 10.18 5.25 2.86
C ILE A 182 9.70 3.91 3.41
N PHE A 183 10.56 2.88 3.31
CA PHE A 183 10.39 1.64 4.04
C PHE A 183 11.25 1.65 5.30
N THR A 184 10.71 1.03 6.37
CA THR A 184 11.46 0.77 7.60
C THR A 184 12.03 -0.63 7.55
N THR A 185 13.32 -0.78 7.86
CA THR A 185 13.95 -2.10 7.99
C THR A 185 14.14 -2.44 9.46
N SER A 186 13.97 -3.71 9.82
CA SER A 186 14.34 -4.22 11.14
C SER A 186 15.86 -4.15 11.28
N GLY A 187 16.36 -3.05 11.84
CA GLY A 187 17.78 -2.92 12.16
C GLY A 187 18.15 -3.86 13.30
N THR A 188 19.32 -4.48 13.22
CA THR A 188 19.89 -5.27 14.32
C THR A 188 20.32 -4.41 15.51
N THR A 189 20.21 -3.07 15.40
CA THR A 189 20.62 -2.09 16.41
C THR A 189 19.51 -1.06 16.62
N SER A 190 18.88 -1.09 17.74
CA SER A 190 18.00 -0.15 18.48
C SER A 190 16.88 0.60 17.73
N ALA A 191 16.98 1.05 16.51
CA ALA A 191 15.87 1.76 15.82
C ALA A 191 15.77 1.35 14.34
N PRO A 192 14.53 1.24 13.77
CA PRO A 192 14.33 0.94 12.36
C PRO A 192 15.05 1.96 11.45
N LYS A 193 15.80 1.48 10.45
CA LYS A 193 16.43 2.35 9.45
C LYS A 193 15.41 2.72 8.38
N PHE A 194 15.47 3.96 7.90
CA PHE A 194 14.65 4.46 6.81
C PHE A 194 15.37 4.29 5.48
N VAL A 195 14.73 3.62 4.53
CA VAL A 195 15.22 3.47 3.16
C VAL A 195 14.31 4.25 2.23
N LEU A 196 14.85 5.33 1.66
CA LEU A 196 14.14 6.22 0.74
C LEU A 196 14.28 5.74 -0.69
N HIS A 197 13.15 5.59 -1.38
CA HIS A 197 13.09 5.23 -2.79
C HIS A 197 12.55 6.37 -3.65
N ARG A 198 13.05 6.45 -4.89
CA ARG A 198 12.58 7.39 -5.93
C ARG A 198 11.53 6.73 -6.81
N GLN A 199 10.65 7.52 -7.38
CA GLN A 199 9.57 7.03 -8.26
C GLN A 199 10.10 6.22 -9.44
N GLY A 200 11.12 6.70 -10.15
CA GLY A 200 11.72 5.98 -11.29
C GLY A 200 12.33 4.64 -10.89
N ALA A 201 12.95 4.54 -9.71
CA ALA A 201 13.49 3.27 -9.22
C ALA A 201 12.38 2.24 -8.93
N ILE A 202 11.28 2.67 -8.31
CA ILE A 202 10.10 1.82 -8.05
C ILE A 202 9.47 1.38 -9.37
N ALA A 203 9.21 2.31 -10.30
CA ALA A 203 8.57 2.02 -11.59
C ALA A 203 9.42 1.05 -12.44
N SER A 204 10.72 1.32 -12.58
CA SER A 204 11.64 0.44 -13.32
C SER A 204 11.73 -0.96 -12.70
N HIS A 205 11.84 -1.03 -11.36
CA HIS A 205 11.88 -2.31 -10.66
C HIS A 205 10.58 -3.10 -10.86
N ALA A 206 9.42 -2.43 -10.73
CA ALA A 206 8.11 -3.05 -10.92
C ALA A 206 7.94 -3.65 -12.33
N GLN A 207 8.37 -2.93 -13.38
CA GLN A 207 8.36 -3.43 -14.76
C GLN A 207 9.27 -4.66 -14.94
N GLN A 208 10.48 -4.63 -14.35
CA GLN A 208 11.40 -5.76 -14.43
C GLN A 208 10.86 -6.99 -13.73
N VAL A 209 10.31 -6.84 -12.53
CA VAL A 209 9.66 -7.93 -11.78
C VAL A 209 8.47 -8.47 -12.55
N ALA A 210 7.62 -7.60 -13.11
CA ALA A 210 6.50 -8.01 -13.95
C ALA A 210 6.95 -8.89 -15.12
N LYS A 211 8.05 -8.53 -15.78
CA LYS A 211 8.64 -9.31 -16.87
C LYS A 211 9.20 -10.65 -16.40
N VAL A 212 10.00 -10.65 -15.32
CA VAL A 212 10.67 -11.86 -14.80
C VAL A 212 9.67 -12.89 -14.31
N PHE A 213 8.58 -12.44 -13.68
CA PHE A 213 7.54 -13.34 -13.16
C PHE A 213 6.38 -13.58 -14.15
N GLY A 214 6.46 -13.06 -15.38
CA GLY A 214 5.43 -13.25 -16.40
C GLY A 214 4.07 -12.68 -16.01
N LEU A 215 4.05 -11.55 -15.27
CA LEU A 215 2.80 -10.99 -14.76
C LEU A 215 1.92 -10.36 -15.85
N ALA A 216 2.42 -10.21 -17.08
CA ALA A 216 1.65 -9.65 -18.20
C ALA A 216 0.75 -10.67 -18.91
N GLU A 217 0.81 -11.96 -18.53
CA GLU A 217 -0.03 -13.01 -19.13
C GLU A 217 -1.53 -12.66 -19.01
N PRO A 218 -2.36 -13.00 -20.03
CA PRO A 218 -3.75 -12.55 -20.13
C PRO A 218 -4.63 -12.81 -18.89
N ASP A 219 -4.47 -13.97 -18.29
CA ASP A 219 -5.26 -14.45 -17.14
C ASP A 219 -4.58 -14.20 -15.78
N THR A 220 -3.55 -13.35 -15.74
CA THR A 220 -2.88 -13.02 -14.48
C THR A 220 -3.83 -12.33 -13.51
N LEU A 221 -3.98 -12.95 -12.34
CA LEU A 221 -4.63 -12.40 -11.16
C LEU A 221 -3.74 -12.67 -9.95
N THR A 222 -3.31 -11.61 -9.29
CA THR A 222 -2.41 -11.71 -8.13
C THR A 222 -3.19 -11.67 -6.82
N LEU A 223 -2.94 -12.62 -5.92
CA LEU A 223 -3.42 -12.56 -4.54
C LEU A 223 -2.38 -11.83 -3.67
N SER A 224 -2.69 -10.59 -3.28
CA SER A 224 -1.79 -9.73 -2.49
C SER A 224 -2.01 -9.96 -0.99
N VAL A 225 -1.34 -10.99 -0.45
CA VAL A 225 -1.45 -11.41 0.96
C VAL A 225 -0.45 -10.70 1.85
N MET A 226 0.76 -10.47 1.31
CA MET A 226 1.84 -9.84 2.08
C MET A 226 1.52 -8.36 2.32
N PRO A 227 1.86 -7.82 3.51
CA PRO A 227 1.54 -6.43 3.84
C PRO A 227 2.12 -5.42 2.86
N LEU A 228 1.29 -4.48 2.39
CA LEU A 228 1.70 -3.38 1.52
C LEU A 228 2.71 -2.43 2.18
N CYS A 229 2.73 -2.37 3.50
CA CYS A 229 3.74 -1.62 4.26
C CYS A 229 5.13 -2.29 4.25
N GLY A 230 5.23 -3.54 3.77
CA GLY A 230 6.49 -4.26 3.60
C GLY A 230 6.95 -4.26 2.14
N VAL A 231 8.27 -4.24 1.93
CA VAL A 231 8.89 -4.22 0.60
C VAL A 231 8.35 -5.35 -0.29
N PHE A 232 8.20 -6.55 0.27
CA PHE A 232 7.82 -7.74 -0.49
C PHE A 232 6.37 -7.66 -1.00
N GLY A 233 5.41 -7.34 -0.12
CA GLY A 233 3.99 -7.19 -0.52
C GLY A 233 3.76 -5.99 -1.43
N PHE A 234 4.43 -4.88 -1.13
CA PHE A 234 4.40 -3.69 -1.97
C PHE A 234 4.92 -3.98 -3.38
N ASN A 235 6.10 -4.61 -3.49
CA ASN A 235 6.72 -4.92 -4.77
C ASN A 235 5.83 -5.83 -5.63
N GLN A 236 5.26 -6.91 -5.04
CA GLN A 236 4.32 -7.78 -5.74
C GLN A 236 3.16 -6.97 -6.33
N THR A 237 2.50 -6.16 -5.51
CA THR A 237 1.30 -5.42 -5.90
C THR A 237 1.63 -4.39 -6.98
N ILE A 238 2.66 -3.57 -6.80
CA ILE A 238 3.04 -2.54 -7.78
C ILE A 238 3.51 -3.18 -9.10
N SER A 239 4.21 -4.32 -9.05
CA SER A 239 4.63 -5.03 -10.26
C SER A 239 3.45 -5.63 -11.04
N THR A 240 2.43 -6.10 -10.35
CA THR A 240 1.20 -6.57 -10.99
C THR A 240 0.46 -5.41 -11.67
N LEU A 241 0.36 -4.26 -11.01
CA LEU A 241 -0.22 -3.06 -11.63
C LEU A 241 0.61 -2.56 -12.81
N ALA A 242 1.95 -2.63 -12.74
CA ALA A 242 2.83 -2.27 -13.85
C ALA A 242 2.58 -3.13 -15.10
N ALA A 243 2.14 -4.37 -14.89
CA ALA A 243 1.72 -5.27 -15.97
C ALA A 243 0.27 -5.05 -16.46
N GLY A 244 -0.47 -4.09 -15.88
CA GLY A 244 -1.88 -3.85 -16.19
C GLY A 244 -2.81 -4.96 -15.70
N LYS A 245 -2.45 -5.64 -14.61
CA LYS A 245 -3.16 -6.80 -14.10
C LYS A 245 -3.74 -6.56 -12.71
N PRO A 246 -4.86 -7.23 -12.39
CA PRO A 246 -5.53 -7.04 -11.11
C PRO A 246 -4.84 -7.74 -9.94
N CYS A 247 -5.02 -7.14 -8.77
CA CYS A 247 -4.67 -7.73 -7.48
C CYS A 247 -5.92 -7.91 -6.62
N VAL A 248 -6.10 -9.09 -6.03
CA VAL A 248 -7.03 -9.29 -4.90
C VAL A 248 -6.30 -8.82 -3.65
N LEU A 249 -6.76 -7.72 -3.05
CA LEU A 249 -6.20 -7.23 -1.79
C LEU A 249 -6.71 -8.06 -0.63
N VAL A 250 -5.80 -8.59 0.16
CA VAL A 250 -6.13 -9.43 1.30
C VAL A 250 -5.66 -8.74 2.58
N ASP A 251 -6.61 -8.34 3.39
CA ASP A 251 -6.38 -7.69 4.68
C ASP A 251 -6.17 -8.68 5.84
N SER A 252 -6.14 -9.99 5.55
CA SER A 252 -6.07 -11.06 6.53
C SER A 252 -5.08 -12.15 6.13
N SER A 253 -4.31 -12.64 7.11
CA SER A 253 -3.48 -13.84 6.99
C SER A 253 -4.14 -15.09 7.59
N GLU A 254 -5.45 -15.04 7.88
CA GLU A 254 -6.20 -16.21 8.34
C GLU A 254 -6.32 -17.22 7.21
N ILE A 255 -5.83 -18.44 7.47
CA ILE A 255 -5.68 -19.45 6.42
C ILE A 255 -7.01 -19.85 5.80
N ASP A 256 -8.06 -20.04 6.61
CA ASP A 256 -9.40 -20.39 6.10
C ASP A 256 -9.97 -19.29 5.18
N ARG A 257 -9.71 -18.03 5.49
CA ARG A 257 -10.13 -16.92 4.64
C ARG A 257 -9.34 -16.90 3.34
N LEU A 258 -8.04 -17.16 3.41
CA LEU A 258 -7.19 -17.26 2.22
C LEU A 258 -7.63 -18.41 1.32
N ALA A 259 -7.89 -19.58 1.88
CA ALA A 259 -8.40 -20.73 1.14
C ALA A 259 -9.71 -20.42 0.41
N ARG A 260 -10.65 -19.73 1.08
CA ARG A 260 -11.90 -19.27 0.44
C ARG A 260 -11.64 -18.29 -0.71
N LEU A 261 -10.75 -17.31 -0.53
CA LEU A 261 -10.42 -16.34 -1.57
C LEU A 261 -9.72 -16.99 -2.76
N ILE A 262 -8.87 -17.98 -2.53
CA ILE A 262 -8.23 -18.78 -3.59
C ILE A 262 -9.28 -19.54 -4.38
N ALA A 263 -10.21 -20.22 -3.71
CA ALA A 263 -11.29 -20.95 -4.36
C ALA A 263 -12.23 -20.03 -5.15
N GLN A 264 -12.57 -18.87 -4.60
CA GLN A 264 -13.47 -17.88 -5.20
C GLN A 264 -12.85 -17.19 -6.42
N HIS A 265 -11.63 -16.69 -6.30
CA HIS A 265 -11.03 -15.85 -7.33
C HIS A 265 -10.07 -16.61 -8.26
N ARG A 266 -9.63 -17.81 -7.87
CA ARG A 266 -8.69 -18.65 -8.63
C ARG A 266 -7.45 -17.86 -9.10
N PRO A 267 -6.71 -17.17 -8.17
CA PRO A 267 -5.55 -16.38 -8.55
C PRO A 267 -4.49 -17.24 -9.21
N THR A 268 -3.77 -16.67 -10.16
CA THR A 268 -2.67 -17.36 -10.86
C THR A 268 -1.32 -17.11 -10.22
N THR A 269 -1.23 -16.08 -9.36
CA THR A 269 0.02 -15.66 -8.73
C THR A 269 -0.22 -15.26 -7.28
N MET A 270 0.67 -15.71 -6.39
CA MET A 270 0.73 -15.28 -5.00
C MET A 270 2.19 -15.26 -4.56
N PHE A 271 2.61 -14.24 -3.83
CA PHE A 271 3.87 -14.22 -3.10
C PHE A 271 3.57 -14.41 -1.62
N GLY A 272 4.32 -15.27 -0.97
CA GLY A 272 4.10 -15.59 0.43
C GLY A 272 5.37 -16.10 1.10
N SER A 273 5.34 -16.27 2.40
CA SER A 273 6.37 -16.97 3.15
C SER A 273 6.18 -18.48 3.04
N ASP A 274 7.27 -19.24 3.26
CA ASP A 274 7.23 -20.71 3.25
C ASP A 274 6.21 -21.24 4.28
N ASP A 275 6.14 -20.62 5.46
CA ASP A 275 5.14 -20.93 6.49
C ASP A 275 3.70 -20.75 5.98
N LEU A 276 3.43 -19.66 5.26
CA LEU A 276 2.11 -19.42 4.68
C LEU A 276 1.72 -20.52 3.68
N TYR A 277 2.65 -20.91 2.81
CA TYR A 277 2.41 -21.98 1.85
C TYR A 277 2.23 -23.33 2.53
N ALA A 278 3.06 -23.66 3.53
CA ALA A 278 2.94 -24.93 4.28
C ALA A 278 1.54 -25.05 4.90
N ARG A 279 1.06 -24.00 5.57
CA ARG A 279 -0.27 -23.97 6.20
C ARG A 279 -1.42 -24.03 5.19
N LEU A 280 -1.28 -23.42 4.00
CA LEU A 280 -2.28 -23.53 2.94
C LEU A 280 -2.36 -24.96 2.37
N LEU A 281 -1.22 -25.63 2.20
CA LEU A 281 -1.17 -26.99 1.70
C LEU A 281 -1.78 -28.02 2.68
N GLU A 282 -1.72 -27.75 3.98
CA GLU A 282 -2.36 -28.57 5.00
C GLU A 282 -3.89 -28.57 4.88
N LEU A 283 -4.48 -27.41 4.49
CA LEU A 283 -5.93 -27.27 4.34
C LEU A 283 -6.48 -27.82 3.05
N VAL A 284 -5.67 -27.98 2.01
CA VAL A 284 -6.08 -28.43 0.68
C VAL A 284 -5.25 -29.66 0.28
N PRO A 285 -5.38 -30.78 1.02
CA PRO A 285 -4.63 -31.98 0.74
C PRO A 285 -5.08 -32.59 -0.58
N GLY A 286 -4.15 -32.76 -1.52
CA GLY A 286 -4.36 -33.44 -2.80
C GLY A 286 -4.82 -32.57 -3.97
N GLU A 287 -5.22 -31.35 -3.77
CA GLU A 287 -5.48 -30.38 -4.83
C GLU A 287 -4.35 -29.33 -4.91
N ARG A 288 -3.95 -28.99 -6.14
CA ARG A 288 -3.06 -27.83 -6.33
C ARG A 288 -3.88 -26.57 -6.16
N PRO A 289 -3.61 -25.73 -5.15
CA PRO A 289 -4.41 -24.53 -4.88
C PRO A 289 -4.34 -23.49 -5.99
N PHE A 290 -3.36 -23.62 -6.89
CA PHE A 290 -3.18 -22.77 -8.06
C PHE A 290 -3.24 -23.59 -9.34
N PRO A 291 -3.83 -23.06 -10.44
CA PRO A 291 -3.80 -23.71 -11.74
C PRO A 291 -2.34 -23.98 -12.15
N ASP A 292 -2.14 -25.09 -12.85
CA ASP A 292 -0.83 -25.61 -13.26
C ASP A 292 -0.12 -24.57 -14.18
N ARG A 293 0.59 -23.67 -13.60
CA ARG A 293 1.58 -22.82 -14.28
C ARG A 293 2.95 -23.21 -13.78
N LYS A 294 3.94 -23.18 -14.67
CA LYS A 294 5.34 -23.45 -14.36
C LYS A 294 5.70 -22.72 -13.08
N SER A 295 5.87 -23.48 -12.00
CA SER A 295 6.16 -22.95 -10.69
C SER A 295 7.35 -22.02 -10.78
N THR A 296 7.14 -20.75 -10.49
CA THR A 296 8.23 -19.81 -10.30
C THR A 296 8.94 -20.28 -9.03
N ARG A 297 10.16 -20.74 -9.15
CA ARG A 297 10.97 -21.17 -7.99
C ARG A 297 11.07 -19.98 -7.05
N LEU A 298 10.52 -20.13 -5.86
CA LEU A 298 10.81 -19.24 -4.73
C LEU A 298 12.29 -19.31 -4.44
N ASN A 299 13.03 -18.26 -4.73
CA ASN A 299 14.34 -18.05 -4.13
C ASN A 299 14.07 -17.64 -2.69
N SER A 300 14.11 -18.59 -1.77
CA SER A 300 14.29 -18.32 -0.37
C SER A 300 15.67 -17.70 -0.19
N SER A 301 15.76 -16.38 -0.15
CA SER A 301 16.93 -15.71 0.38
C SER A 301 16.98 -16.05 1.87
N HIS A 302 17.84 -16.97 2.24
CA HIS A 302 18.24 -17.17 3.61
C HIS A 302 18.73 -15.84 4.17
N VAL A 303 17.95 -15.26 5.07
CA VAL A 303 18.47 -14.29 6.02
C VAL A 303 18.74 -15.10 7.28
N SER A 304 19.99 -15.53 7.41
CA SER A 304 20.59 -15.99 8.66
C SER A 304 20.77 -14.81 9.60
#